data_5203f0b8b5f1c941a0eca704946aec0d
#
_entry.id   5203f0b8b5f1c941a0eca704946aec0d
#
_cell.length_a   1.000
_cell.length_b   1.000
_cell.length_c   1.000
_cell.angle_alpha   90.00
_cell.angle_beta   90.00
_cell.angle_gamma   90.00
#
_symmetry.space_group_name_H-M   'P 1'
#
loop_
_entity.id
_entity.type
_entity.pdbx_description
1 polymer ?
#
loop_
_entity_poly.entity_id
_entity_poly.type
_entity_poly.pdbx_seq_one_letter_code
_entity_poly.pdbx_strand_id
1 'polypeptide(L)'
;KRLHQLRVIASIAVQVLGALVILLIVFGPPTQMATIVGLTTAGLTVVMKDFIVAFFGWFALLGKNGVRIGDWVEINGVSGEVIEIGVLKTVLLEMGNWTSTGHPTGRRVAFVNSYALEGHYFNFSTAGQWLWDELQVTLPASGDPYQTAEQIRQTVERETESDATEAEREWDRVTRQYGTRPFSAKPAVDLRPSVSGLNVIVS
;
A
#
# COMPACT_ATOMS: atom_id res chain seq x y z
N LYS A 1 0.53 -23.39 24.52
CA LYS A 1 1.55 -23.61 23.46
C LYS A 1 2.46 -22.38 23.26
N ARG A 2 1.96 -21.15 23.10
CA ARG A 2 2.80 -19.93 22.88
C ARG A 2 3.76 -19.61 24.03
N LEU A 3 3.33 -19.74 25.29
CA LEU A 3 4.17 -19.50 26.47
C LEU A 3 5.32 -20.50 26.58
N HIS A 4 5.12 -21.76 26.20
CA HIS A 4 6.17 -22.73 26.17
C HIS A 4 7.25 -22.44 25.12
N GLN A 5 6.83 -22.03 23.93
CA GLN A 5 7.74 -21.59 22.86
C GLN A 5 8.58 -20.38 23.27
N LEU A 6 7.96 -19.36 23.89
CA LEU A 6 8.68 -18.18 24.39
C LEU A 6 9.71 -18.55 25.45
N ARG A 7 9.38 -19.47 26.36
CA ARG A 7 10.32 -19.95 27.40
C ARG A 7 11.51 -20.69 26.79
N VAL A 8 11.27 -21.56 25.78
CA VAL A 8 12.33 -22.27 25.08
C VAL A 8 13.26 -21.28 24.36
N ILE A 9 12.70 -20.31 23.63
CA ILE A 9 13.50 -19.28 22.91
C ILE A 9 14.32 -18.47 23.90
N ALA A 10 13.72 -18.01 25.01
CA ALA A 10 14.42 -17.26 26.03
C ALA A 10 15.55 -18.10 26.70
N SER A 11 15.31 -19.37 26.96
CA SER A 11 16.32 -20.28 27.53
C SER A 11 17.50 -20.46 26.57
N ILE A 12 17.24 -20.68 25.28
CA ILE A 12 18.30 -20.80 24.26
C ILE A 12 19.09 -19.48 24.15
N ALA A 13 18.42 -18.34 24.14
CA ALA A 13 19.08 -17.04 24.08
C ALA A 13 20.02 -16.79 25.28
N VAL A 14 19.55 -17.13 26.49
CA VAL A 14 20.38 -17.03 27.73
C VAL A 14 21.57 -17.99 27.67
N GLN A 15 21.37 -19.22 27.19
CA GLN A 15 22.48 -20.19 27.07
C GLN A 15 23.53 -19.75 26.05
N VAL A 16 23.10 -19.22 24.88
CA VAL A 16 24.01 -18.69 23.85
C VAL A 16 24.78 -17.48 24.39
N LEU A 17 24.11 -16.57 25.08
CA LEU A 17 24.76 -15.41 25.69
C LEU A 17 25.75 -15.83 26.77
N GLY A 18 25.38 -16.77 27.64
CA GLY A 18 26.26 -17.33 28.67
C GLY A 18 27.49 -18.01 28.07
N ALA A 19 27.32 -18.82 27.02
CA ALA A 19 28.43 -19.44 26.31
C ALA A 19 29.38 -18.41 25.69
N LEU A 20 28.83 -17.33 25.11
CA LEU A 20 29.60 -16.23 24.54
C LEU A 20 30.46 -15.52 25.60
N VAL A 21 29.86 -15.23 26.77
CA VAL A 21 30.56 -14.60 27.91
C VAL A 21 31.68 -15.50 28.43
N ILE A 22 31.42 -16.81 28.58
CA ILE A 22 32.44 -17.77 29.02
C ILE A 22 33.59 -17.81 28.00
N LEU A 23 33.30 -17.82 26.71
CA LEU A 23 34.29 -17.82 25.65
C LEU A 23 35.16 -16.55 25.70
N LEU A 24 34.58 -15.38 25.94
CA LEU A 24 35.31 -14.13 26.13
C LEU A 24 36.22 -14.13 27.38
N ILE A 25 35.80 -14.78 28.47
CA ILE A 25 36.58 -14.87 29.71
C ILE A 25 37.76 -15.86 29.55
N VAL A 26 37.50 -17.02 28.91
CA VAL A 26 38.52 -18.09 28.78
C VAL A 26 39.62 -17.75 27.80
N PHE A 27 39.26 -17.11 26.69
CA PHE A 27 40.27 -16.77 25.64
C PHE A 27 41.01 -15.46 25.91
N GLY A 28 40.62 -14.65 26.92
CA GLY A 28 41.27 -13.36 27.21
C GLY A 28 41.18 -12.38 26.02
N PRO A 29 41.73 -11.16 26.12
CA PRO A 29 41.79 -10.25 24.97
C PRO A 29 43.07 -10.44 24.17
N PRO A 30 43.20 -11.40 23.23
CA PRO A 30 44.24 -11.30 22.22
C PRO A 30 43.89 -10.15 21.32
N THR A 31 44.89 -9.46 20.80
CA THR A 31 44.76 -8.34 19.84
C THR A 31 43.91 -8.70 18.61
N GLN A 32 43.73 -9.95 18.30
CA GLN A 32 42.89 -10.48 17.21
C GLN A 32 41.39 -10.57 17.57
N MET A 33 41.00 -10.55 18.87
CA MET A 33 39.59 -10.63 19.27
C MET A 33 38.77 -9.44 18.79
N ALA A 34 39.38 -8.26 18.75
CA ALA A 34 38.68 -7.07 18.20
C ALA A 34 38.26 -7.26 16.74
N THR A 35 39.13 -7.90 15.93
CA THR A 35 38.84 -8.21 14.55
C THR A 35 37.78 -9.29 14.40
N ILE A 36 37.82 -10.34 15.22
CA ILE A 36 36.82 -11.44 15.20
C ILE A 36 35.46 -10.89 15.64
N VAL A 37 35.41 -10.14 16.71
CA VAL A 37 34.16 -9.52 17.20
C VAL A 37 33.61 -8.54 16.16
N GLY A 38 34.48 -7.69 15.58
CA GLY A 38 34.08 -6.75 14.54
C GLY A 38 33.49 -7.45 13.30
N LEU A 39 34.17 -8.49 12.80
CA LEU A 39 33.70 -9.26 11.65
C LEU A 39 32.37 -10.01 11.95
N THR A 40 32.27 -10.61 13.14
CA THR A 40 31.05 -11.30 13.57
C THR A 40 29.88 -10.31 13.72
N THR A 41 30.12 -9.15 14.31
CA THR A 41 29.11 -8.10 14.45
C THR A 41 28.66 -7.56 13.10
N ALA A 42 29.61 -7.31 12.19
CA ALA A 42 29.29 -6.88 10.83
C ALA A 42 28.45 -7.94 10.09
N GLY A 43 28.83 -9.22 10.17
CA GLY A 43 28.05 -10.32 9.59
C GLY A 43 26.64 -10.43 10.19
N LEU A 44 26.52 -10.33 11.50
CA LEU A 44 25.23 -10.38 12.20
C LEU A 44 24.35 -9.18 11.81
N THR A 45 24.93 -7.98 11.66
CA THR A 45 24.20 -6.78 11.23
C THR A 45 23.59 -6.98 9.84
N VAL A 46 24.31 -7.58 8.91
CA VAL A 46 23.81 -7.88 7.56
C VAL A 46 22.64 -8.88 7.63
N VAL A 47 22.77 -9.93 8.43
CA VAL A 47 21.69 -10.94 8.60
C VAL A 47 20.45 -10.34 9.27
N MET A 48 20.65 -9.40 10.22
CA MET A 48 19.57 -8.76 10.96
C MET A 48 18.93 -7.59 10.22
N LYS A 49 19.50 -7.14 9.10
CA LYS A 49 19.03 -5.95 8.37
C LYS A 49 17.54 -6.02 8.08
N ASP A 50 17.06 -7.09 7.48
CA ASP A 50 15.66 -7.21 7.05
C ASP A 50 14.69 -7.20 8.24
N PHE A 51 15.10 -7.79 9.36
CA PHE A 51 14.32 -7.75 10.59
C PHE A 51 14.23 -6.32 11.14
N ILE A 52 15.36 -5.60 11.17
CA ILE A 52 15.43 -4.22 11.66
C ILE A 52 14.58 -3.31 10.77
N VAL A 53 14.71 -3.43 9.46
CA VAL A 53 13.93 -2.61 8.51
C VAL A 53 12.44 -2.90 8.62
N ALA A 54 12.03 -4.17 8.77
CA ALA A 54 10.64 -4.54 8.97
C ALA A 54 10.06 -3.96 10.26
N PHE A 55 10.84 -3.97 11.35
CA PHE A 55 10.44 -3.39 12.62
C PHE A 55 10.23 -1.87 12.53
N PHE A 56 11.18 -1.15 11.94
CA PHE A 56 11.03 0.29 11.72
C PHE A 56 9.94 0.61 10.70
N GLY A 57 9.71 -0.25 9.70
CA GLY A 57 8.58 -0.15 8.79
C GLY A 57 7.25 -0.22 9.51
N TRP A 58 7.09 -1.15 10.46
CA TRP A 58 5.91 -1.20 11.32
C TRP A 58 5.70 0.11 12.10
N PHE A 59 6.78 0.65 12.67
CA PHE A 59 6.71 1.92 13.40
C PHE A 59 6.31 3.10 12.50
N ALA A 60 6.79 3.12 11.26
CA ALA A 60 6.40 4.11 10.26
C ALA A 60 4.91 4.01 9.89
N LEU A 61 4.36 2.78 9.79
CA LEU A 61 2.95 2.55 9.52
C LEU A 61 2.01 3.05 10.63
N LEU A 62 2.49 3.13 11.87
CA LEU A 62 1.72 3.71 12.98
C LEU A 62 1.63 5.24 12.93
N GLY A 63 2.39 5.89 12.06
CA GLY A 63 2.42 7.34 11.88
C GLY A 63 1.12 7.92 11.32
N LYS A 64 1.05 9.26 11.25
CA LYS A 64 -0.14 10.00 10.79
C LYS A 64 -0.56 9.64 9.37
N ASN A 65 0.39 9.36 8.49
CA ASN A 65 0.17 9.00 7.09
C ASN A 65 0.35 7.50 6.84
N GLY A 66 0.29 6.70 7.89
CA GLY A 66 0.42 5.25 7.81
C GLY A 66 -0.85 4.56 7.37
N VAL A 67 -0.82 3.24 7.45
CA VAL A 67 -1.91 2.35 7.08
C VAL A 67 -2.64 1.87 8.33
N ARG A 68 -3.95 1.74 8.26
CA ARG A 68 -4.81 1.23 9.34
C ARG A 68 -5.53 -0.04 8.93
N ILE A 69 -5.96 -0.82 9.90
CA ILE A 69 -6.85 -1.97 9.64
C ILE A 69 -8.17 -1.43 9.08
N GLY A 70 -8.62 -2.03 7.98
CA GLY A 70 -9.78 -1.58 7.22
C GLY A 70 -9.44 -0.62 6.07
N ASP A 71 -8.20 -0.14 5.98
CA ASP A 71 -7.79 0.67 4.83
C ASP A 71 -7.68 -0.19 3.58
N TRP A 72 -8.09 0.40 2.46
CA TRP A 72 -7.84 -0.16 1.15
C TRP A 72 -6.52 0.36 0.61
N VAL A 73 -5.62 -0.57 0.33
CA VAL A 73 -4.25 -0.25 -0.08
C VAL A 73 -3.81 -1.10 -1.26
N GLU A 74 -2.82 -0.58 -1.99
CA GLU A 74 -2.06 -1.35 -2.96
C GLU A 74 -0.60 -1.40 -2.54
N ILE A 75 -0.04 -2.59 -2.40
CA ILE A 75 1.35 -2.83 -2.02
C ILE A 75 1.96 -3.75 -3.07
N ASN A 76 3.01 -3.28 -3.76
CA ASN A 76 3.72 -4.04 -4.80
C ASN A 76 2.77 -4.62 -5.88
N GLY A 77 1.78 -3.84 -6.31
CA GLY A 77 0.82 -4.24 -7.33
C GLY A 77 -0.27 -5.21 -6.85
N VAL A 78 -0.39 -5.44 -5.53
CA VAL A 78 -1.47 -6.22 -4.94
C VAL A 78 -2.39 -5.28 -4.18
N SER A 79 -3.63 -5.16 -4.65
CA SER A 79 -4.67 -4.37 -4.01
C SER A 79 -5.47 -5.20 -3.02
N GLY A 80 -5.88 -4.61 -1.91
CA GLY A 80 -6.70 -5.28 -0.91
C GLY A 80 -6.97 -4.46 0.33
N GLU A 81 -7.83 -5.00 1.17
CA GLU A 81 -8.16 -4.44 2.48
C GLU A 81 -7.17 -4.95 3.53
N VAL A 82 -6.68 -4.05 4.36
CA VAL A 82 -5.78 -4.39 5.48
C VAL A 82 -6.55 -5.06 6.59
N ILE A 83 -6.26 -6.32 6.85
CA ILE A 83 -6.94 -7.11 7.90
C ILE A 83 -6.09 -7.29 9.16
N GLU A 84 -4.76 -7.14 9.06
CA GLU A 84 -3.85 -7.29 10.20
C GLU A 84 -2.58 -6.49 9.98
N ILE A 85 -2.11 -5.79 11.01
CA ILE A 85 -0.80 -5.12 11.04
C ILE A 85 -0.02 -5.68 12.23
N GLY A 86 0.88 -6.61 11.95
CA GLY A 86 1.81 -7.17 12.94
C GLY A 86 3.15 -6.44 12.93
N VAL A 87 4.00 -6.75 13.90
CA VAL A 87 5.33 -6.11 14.06
C VAL A 87 6.23 -6.27 12.82
N LEU A 88 6.14 -7.40 12.13
CA LEU A 88 7.01 -7.70 10.98
C LEU A 88 6.25 -7.76 9.66
N LYS A 89 4.93 -7.97 9.70
CA LYS A 89 4.11 -8.24 8.52
C LYS A 89 2.79 -7.50 8.59
N THR A 90 2.35 -7.00 7.45
CA THR A 90 0.99 -6.55 7.20
C THR A 90 0.28 -7.57 6.33
N VAL A 91 -0.98 -7.89 6.65
CA VAL A 91 -1.78 -8.87 5.91
C VAL A 91 -2.94 -8.16 5.24
N LEU A 92 -3.07 -8.37 3.94
CA LEU A 92 -4.19 -7.90 3.13
C LEU A 92 -5.14 -9.05 2.80
N LEU A 93 -6.42 -8.72 2.74
CA LEU A 93 -7.42 -9.51 2.03
C LEU A 93 -7.44 -9.02 0.58
N GLU A 94 -6.94 -9.83 -0.34
CA GLU A 94 -6.79 -9.46 -1.75
C GLU A 94 -8.13 -9.19 -2.42
N MET A 95 -8.18 -8.10 -3.19
CA MET A 95 -9.34 -7.65 -3.96
C MET A 95 -8.91 -7.23 -5.36
N GLY A 96 -9.68 -7.60 -6.37
CA GLY A 96 -9.55 -7.06 -7.72
C GLY A 96 -8.50 -7.67 -8.64
N ASN A 97 -7.48 -8.34 -8.15
CA ASN A 97 -6.35 -8.79 -8.99
C ASN A 97 -6.67 -9.97 -9.94
N TRP A 98 -7.80 -10.65 -9.74
CA TRP A 98 -8.20 -11.84 -10.52
C TRP A 98 -9.52 -11.65 -11.26
N THR A 99 -10.25 -10.59 -10.99
CA THR A 99 -11.53 -10.30 -11.61
C THR A 99 -11.56 -8.85 -12.09
N SER A 100 -12.05 -8.64 -13.31
CA SER A 100 -12.29 -7.30 -13.84
C SER A 100 -13.36 -6.50 -13.05
N THR A 101 -14.05 -7.16 -12.13
CA THR A 101 -15.15 -6.59 -11.33
C THR A 101 -14.75 -6.20 -9.90
N GLY A 102 -13.47 -6.35 -9.51
CA GLY A 102 -12.97 -5.94 -8.21
C GLY A 102 -13.48 -6.74 -7.00
N HIS A 103 -14.05 -7.93 -7.22
CA HIS A 103 -14.53 -8.76 -6.12
C HIS A 103 -13.39 -9.33 -5.27
N PRO A 104 -13.60 -9.51 -3.95
CA PRO A 104 -12.65 -10.18 -3.08
C PRO A 104 -12.34 -11.59 -3.56
N THR A 105 -11.07 -11.95 -3.65
CA THR A 105 -10.65 -13.30 -4.03
C THR A 105 -10.65 -14.26 -2.82
N GLY A 106 -10.74 -13.72 -1.60
CA GLY A 106 -10.61 -14.46 -0.35
C GLY A 106 -9.16 -14.84 0.00
N ARG A 107 -8.19 -14.48 -0.84
CA ARG A 107 -6.77 -14.73 -0.60
C ARG A 107 -6.23 -13.74 0.41
N ARG A 108 -5.39 -14.25 1.34
CA ARG A 108 -4.62 -13.42 2.26
C ARG A 108 -3.19 -13.30 1.77
N VAL A 109 -2.74 -12.09 1.59
CA VAL A 109 -1.37 -11.80 1.17
C VAL A 109 -0.64 -11.11 2.31
N ALA A 110 0.51 -11.66 2.72
CA ALA A 110 1.31 -11.11 3.80
C ALA A 110 2.55 -10.42 3.22
N PHE A 111 2.70 -9.15 3.50
CA PHE A 111 3.86 -8.34 3.14
C PHE A 111 4.74 -8.08 4.35
N VAL A 112 6.07 -8.16 4.17
CA VAL A 112 7.01 -7.72 5.20
C VAL A 112 6.94 -6.18 5.29
N ASN A 113 6.89 -5.62 6.49
CA ASN A 113 6.68 -4.18 6.70
C ASN A 113 7.81 -3.29 6.18
N SER A 114 8.91 -3.86 5.69
CA SER A 114 10.00 -3.12 5.03
C SER A 114 9.51 -2.28 3.85
N TYR A 115 8.40 -2.65 3.21
CA TYR A 115 7.80 -1.87 2.11
C TYR A 115 7.47 -0.43 2.51
N ALA A 116 7.19 -0.18 3.78
CA ALA A 116 6.88 1.16 4.27
C ALA A 116 8.08 2.13 4.26
N LEU A 117 9.31 1.60 4.19
CA LEU A 117 10.55 2.37 4.16
C LEU A 117 11.32 2.23 2.83
N GLU A 118 11.32 1.05 2.24
CA GLU A 118 12.14 0.71 1.06
C GLU A 118 11.32 0.75 -0.24
N GLY A 119 9.99 0.74 -0.16
CA GLY A 119 9.09 0.72 -1.29
C GLY A 119 8.13 1.91 -1.32
N HIS A 120 7.07 1.71 -2.06
CA HIS A 120 5.92 2.61 -2.07
C HIS A 120 4.64 1.78 -1.91
N TYR A 121 3.63 2.41 -1.37
CA TYR A 121 2.29 1.87 -1.29
C TYR A 121 1.29 2.99 -1.56
N PHE A 122 0.15 2.64 -2.11
CA PHE A 122 -0.96 3.55 -2.28
C PHE A 122 -2.00 3.25 -1.20
N ASN A 123 -2.48 4.28 -0.52
CA ASN A 123 -3.57 4.17 0.44
C ASN A 123 -4.76 4.97 -0.10
N PHE A 124 -5.81 4.26 -0.49
CA PHE A 124 -7.02 4.84 -1.08
C PHE A 124 -8.02 5.34 -0.02
N SER A 125 -7.78 5.03 1.27
CA SER A 125 -8.70 5.36 2.36
C SER A 125 -8.39 6.66 3.10
N THR A 126 -7.25 7.31 2.83
CA THR A 126 -6.78 8.45 3.65
C THR A 126 -7.37 9.81 3.27
N ALA A 127 -8.00 9.94 2.10
CA ALA A 127 -8.37 11.25 1.54
C ALA A 127 -9.74 11.29 0.87
N GLY A 128 -10.73 10.60 1.43
CA GLY A 128 -12.00 10.43 0.72
C GLY A 128 -11.83 9.43 -0.43
N GLN A 129 -12.62 8.40 -0.47
CA GLN A 129 -12.45 7.31 -1.44
C GLN A 129 -13.08 7.67 -2.78
N TRP A 130 -12.59 8.70 -3.43
CA TRP A 130 -13.02 9.05 -4.76
C TRP A 130 -12.14 8.32 -5.76
N LEU A 131 -12.70 7.27 -6.35
CA LEU A 131 -12.10 6.58 -7.50
C LEU A 131 -12.68 7.21 -8.77
N TRP A 132 -11.78 7.59 -9.67
CA TRP A 132 -12.16 7.94 -11.03
C TRP A 132 -12.51 6.66 -11.77
N ASP A 133 -13.70 6.62 -12.32
CA ASP A 133 -14.12 5.54 -13.21
C ASP A 133 -14.19 6.07 -14.64
N GLU A 134 -13.73 5.26 -15.60
CA GLU A 134 -13.78 5.59 -17.00
C GLU A 134 -14.81 4.68 -17.70
N LEU A 135 -15.86 5.31 -18.21
CA LEU A 135 -16.84 4.63 -19.04
C LEU A 135 -16.49 4.79 -20.51
N GLN A 136 -16.32 3.67 -21.20
CA GLN A 136 -16.10 3.66 -22.64
C GLN A 136 -17.36 3.22 -23.37
N VAL A 137 -17.91 4.12 -24.20
CA VAL A 137 -19.09 3.85 -25.02
C VAL A 137 -18.69 3.89 -26.50
N THR A 138 -18.90 2.80 -27.21
CA THR A 138 -18.65 2.73 -28.65
C THR A 138 -19.83 3.30 -29.40
N LEU A 139 -19.61 4.36 -30.17
CA LEU A 139 -20.64 4.98 -30.99
C LEU A 139 -20.82 4.22 -32.31
N PRO A 140 -22.08 4.03 -32.78
CA PRO A 140 -22.33 3.52 -34.11
C PRO A 140 -21.82 4.51 -35.18
N ALA A 141 -21.44 3.99 -36.33
CA ALA A 141 -20.95 4.79 -37.45
C ALA A 141 -22.00 5.76 -38.05
N SER A 142 -23.27 5.62 -37.65
CA SER A 142 -24.39 6.44 -38.12
C SER A 142 -24.77 7.50 -37.07
N GLY A 143 -24.72 8.77 -37.41
CA GLY A 143 -25.10 9.89 -36.57
C GLY A 143 -23.98 10.90 -36.35
N ASP A 144 -24.29 11.99 -35.66
CA ASP A 144 -23.29 12.98 -35.27
C ASP A 144 -22.63 12.57 -33.93
N PRO A 145 -21.33 12.19 -33.96
CA PRO A 145 -20.64 11.75 -32.77
C PRO A 145 -20.47 12.86 -31.71
N TYR A 146 -20.38 14.11 -32.17
CA TYR A 146 -20.21 15.24 -31.25
C TYR A 146 -21.52 15.53 -30.49
N GLN A 147 -22.65 15.46 -31.15
CA GLN A 147 -23.95 15.62 -30.52
C GLN A 147 -24.21 14.50 -29.50
N THR A 148 -23.87 13.27 -29.86
CA THR A 148 -24.02 12.11 -28.96
C THR A 148 -23.09 12.23 -27.74
N ALA A 149 -21.83 12.61 -27.95
CA ALA A 149 -20.88 12.85 -26.85
C ALA A 149 -21.37 13.92 -25.87
N GLU A 150 -21.94 15.01 -26.41
CA GLU A 150 -22.50 16.09 -25.57
C GLU A 150 -23.74 15.63 -24.79
N GLN A 151 -24.59 14.80 -25.36
CA GLN A 151 -25.74 14.22 -24.65
C GLN A 151 -25.27 13.27 -23.52
N ILE A 152 -24.23 12.46 -23.77
CA ILE A 152 -23.63 11.59 -22.76
C ILE A 152 -23.06 12.48 -21.63
N ARG A 153 -22.28 13.51 -21.95
CA ARG A 153 -21.71 14.44 -20.97
C ARG A 153 -22.78 15.05 -20.08
N GLN A 154 -23.83 15.59 -20.67
CA GLN A 154 -24.94 16.22 -19.93
C GLN A 154 -25.68 15.20 -19.04
N THR A 155 -25.84 13.98 -19.50
CA THR A 155 -26.48 12.93 -18.72
C THR A 155 -25.62 12.55 -17.52
N VAL A 156 -24.34 12.32 -17.73
CA VAL A 156 -23.42 11.97 -16.64
C VAL A 156 -23.30 13.12 -15.65
N GLU A 157 -23.13 14.38 -16.13
CA GLU A 157 -23.05 15.55 -15.26
C GLU A 157 -24.28 15.68 -14.35
N ARG A 158 -25.50 15.46 -14.88
CA ARG A 158 -26.72 15.49 -14.10
C ARG A 158 -26.82 14.39 -13.04
N GLU A 159 -26.42 13.16 -13.42
CA GLU A 159 -26.51 12.01 -12.52
C GLU A 159 -25.41 12.03 -11.43
N THR A 160 -24.27 12.67 -11.69
CA THR A 160 -23.11 12.72 -10.75
C THR A 160 -22.94 14.07 -10.04
N GLU A 161 -23.84 15.05 -10.24
CA GLU A 161 -23.70 16.41 -9.69
C GLU A 161 -23.55 16.45 -8.16
N SER A 162 -24.33 15.61 -7.45
CA SER A 162 -24.26 15.50 -5.99
C SER A 162 -22.91 14.97 -5.53
N ASP A 163 -22.46 13.90 -6.17
CA ASP A 163 -21.23 13.18 -5.81
C ASP A 163 -19.99 14.02 -6.16
N ALA A 164 -20.01 14.68 -7.32
CA ALA A 164 -18.97 15.61 -7.73
C ALA A 164 -18.82 16.79 -6.75
N THR A 165 -19.94 17.36 -6.30
CA THR A 165 -19.92 18.44 -5.31
C THR A 165 -19.36 17.99 -3.96
N GLU A 166 -19.69 16.79 -3.52
CA GLU A 166 -19.17 16.21 -2.28
C GLU A 166 -17.68 15.90 -2.40
N ALA A 167 -17.25 15.30 -3.52
CA ALA A 167 -15.85 15.04 -3.84
C ALA A 167 -15.00 16.30 -3.82
N GLU A 168 -15.46 17.38 -4.47
CA GLU A 168 -14.76 18.69 -4.48
C GLU A 168 -14.62 19.27 -3.07
N ARG A 169 -15.66 19.17 -2.23
CA ARG A 169 -15.62 19.66 -0.84
C ARG A 169 -14.65 18.87 0.03
N GLU A 170 -14.63 17.55 -0.13
CA GLU A 170 -13.68 16.70 0.60
C GLU A 170 -12.25 16.94 0.14
N TRP A 171 -12.03 17.03 -1.15
CA TRP A 171 -10.72 17.37 -1.72
C TRP A 171 -10.20 18.70 -1.19
N ASP A 172 -11.03 19.74 -1.20
CA ASP A 172 -10.68 21.03 -0.65
C ASP A 172 -10.31 20.97 0.84
N ARG A 173 -11.02 20.14 1.62
CA ARG A 173 -10.72 19.96 3.04
C ARG A 173 -9.34 19.33 3.26
N VAL A 174 -9.01 18.29 2.47
CA VAL A 174 -7.75 17.58 2.59
C VAL A 174 -6.58 18.42 2.06
N THR A 175 -6.79 19.11 0.96
CA THR A 175 -5.71 19.79 0.22
C THR A 175 -5.40 21.19 0.76
N ARG A 176 -6.29 21.84 1.50
CA ARG A 176 -6.03 23.13 2.16
C ARG A 176 -4.75 23.14 2.99
N GLN A 177 -4.46 22.01 3.68
CA GLN A 177 -3.23 21.91 4.49
C GLN A 177 -1.95 21.75 3.64
N TYR A 178 -2.07 21.34 2.37
CA TYR A 178 -0.94 21.08 1.46
C TYR A 178 -0.73 22.18 0.42
N GLY A 179 -1.64 23.17 0.34
CA GLY A 179 -1.55 24.26 -0.63
C GLY A 179 -1.67 23.80 -2.09
N THR A 180 -2.33 22.69 -2.34
CA THR A 180 -2.56 22.15 -3.69
C THR A 180 -3.65 22.94 -4.42
N ARG A 181 -3.67 22.85 -5.74
CA ARG A 181 -4.68 23.52 -6.56
C ARG A 181 -6.06 22.88 -6.34
N PRO A 182 -7.14 23.68 -6.38
CA PRO A 182 -8.49 23.15 -6.42
C PRO A 182 -8.62 22.25 -7.66
N PHE A 183 -9.38 21.20 -7.53
CA PHE A 183 -9.65 20.28 -8.61
C PHE A 183 -11.15 20.30 -8.92
N SER A 184 -11.52 19.98 -10.15
CA SER A 184 -12.91 19.86 -10.56
C SER A 184 -13.24 18.37 -10.76
N ALA A 185 -14.31 17.91 -10.10
CA ALA A 185 -14.85 16.56 -10.26
C ALA A 185 -15.93 16.49 -11.36
N LYS A 186 -16.01 17.51 -12.24
CA LYS A 186 -16.94 17.47 -13.37
C LYS A 186 -16.49 16.44 -14.39
N PRO A 187 -17.44 15.69 -14.98
CA PRO A 187 -17.12 14.70 -15.99
C PRO A 187 -16.47 15.34 -17.22
N ALA A 188 -15.38 14.75 -17.66
CA ALA A 188 -14.71 15.07 -18.91
C ALA A 188 -15.10 14.04 -19.98
N VAL A 189 -15.20 14.46 -21.24
CA VAL A 189 -15.54 13.58 -22.35
C VAL A 189 -14.49 13.70 -23.44
N ASP A 190 -13.86 12.56 -23.76
CA ASP A 190 -12.90 12.43 -24.84
C ASP A 190 -13.45 11.55 -25.96
N LEU A 191 -13.15 11.93 -27.21
CA LEU A 191 -13.45 11.13 -28.39
C LEU A 191 -12.18 10.46 -28.90
N ARG A 192 -12.14 9.13 -28.91
CA ARG A 192 -11.00 8.37 -29.44
C ARG A 192 -11.39 7.48 -30.62
N PRO A 193 -10.62 7.53 -31.73
CA PRO A 193 -10.82 6.61 -32.84
C PRO A 193 -10.64 5.15 -32.38
N SER A 194 -11.49 4.27 -32.86
CA SER A 194 -11.42 2.83 -32.63
C SER A 194 -11.53 2.07 -33.95
N VAL A 195 -11.14 0.80 -33.98
CA VAL A 195 -11.26 -0.07 -35.15
C VAL A 195 -12.73 -0.25 -35.59
N SER A 196 -13.65 -0.16 -34.64
CA SER A 196 -15.10 -0.30 -34.85
C SER A 196 -15.87 1.00 -35.00
N GLY A 197 -15.20 2.18 -34.98
CA GLY A 197 -15.83 3.48 -35.01
C GLY A 197 -15.18 4.49 -34.08
N LEU A 198 -15.99 5.30 -33.39
CA LEU A 198 -15.57 6.27 -32.41
C LEU A 198 -15.97 5.80 -31.01
N ASN A 199 -15.03 5.84 -30.08
CA ASN A 199 -15.31 5.62 -28.67
C ASN A 199 -15.41 6.97 -27.94
N VAL A 200 -16.47 7.12 -27.15
CA VAL A 200 -16.61 8.17 -26.16
C VAL A 200 -16.07 7.62 -24.86
N ILE A 201 -15.09 8.30 -24.27
CA ILE A 201 -14.57 8.00 -22.96
C ILE A 201 -15.04 9.11 -22.05
N VAL A 202 -15.75 8.73 -20.99
CA VAL A 202 -16.22 9.62 -19.92
C VAL A 202 -15.48 9.28 -18.65
N SER A 203 -14.80 10.25 -18.08
CA SER A 203 -14.07 10.12 -16.82
C SER A 203 -14.56 11.14 -15.79
#